data_7ac96825b91adf7ffc7255eb265ee469
#
_entry.id   7ac96825b91adf7ffc7255eb265ee469
#
_cell.length_a   1.000
_cell.length_b   1.000
_cell.length_c   1.000
_cell.angle_alpha   90.00
_cell.angle_beta   90.00
_cell.angle_gamma   90.00
#
_symmetry.space_group_name_H-M   'P 1'
#
loop_
_entity.id
_entity.type
_entity.pdbx_description
1 polymer ?
#
loop_
_entity_poly.entity_id
_entity_poly.type
_entity_poly.pdbx_seq_one_letter_code
_entity_poly.pdbx_strand_id
1 'polypeptide(L)'
;MLDYHLHLLRHGEDGPYRAESVRAYAGAAAARGVEEICITEHLFRFRAADRLLAGWWDADPDGRLRSQTAAYWSEHATGDLEEYCAAVVGAADAGANGDGPPIPIRLGLEVDYYPGRMGEVADLLAGWPFDLLLGSVHWLGAWGF
;
A
#
# COMPACT_ATOMS: atom_id res chain seq x y z
N MET A 1 21.07 2.79 7.18
CA MET A 1 20.21 3.29 6.07
C MET A 1 18.78 2.83 6.32
N LEU A 2 17.78 3.70 6.09
CA LEU A 2 16.37 3.36 6.21
C LEU A 2 15.75 3.20 4.81
N ASP A 3 14.82 2.25 4.65
CA ASP A 3 14.09 2.06 3.40
C ASP A 3 12.59 2.03 3.70
N TYR A 4 11.89 3.12 3.34
CA TYR A 4 10.49 3.35 3.67
C TYR A 4 9.56 3.40 2.46
N HIS A 5 10.01 2.85 1.31
CA HIS A 5 9.19 2.76 0.13
C HIS A 5 9.31 1.36 -0.50
N LEU A 6 8.54 0.42 0.05
CA LEU A 6 8.58 -0.99 -0.35
C LEU A 6 7.18 -1.53 -0.61
N HIS A 7 7.03 -2.25 -1.73
CA HIS A 7 5.83 -2.98 -2.09
C HIS A 7 6.09 -4.48 -2.03
N LEU A 8 5.16 -5.24 -1.45
CA LEU A 8 5.25 -6.71 -1.36
C LEU A 8 4.86 -7.39 -2.67
N LEU A 9 3.91 -6.77 -3.40
CA LEU A 9 3.43 -7.26 -4.68
C LEU A 9 3.95 -6.37 -5.80
N ARG A 10 4.45 -6.99 -6.88
CA ARG A 10 4.85 -6.25 -8.07
C ARG A 10 3.62 -5.68 -8.78
N HIS A 11 3.84 -4.68 -9.65
CA HIS A 11 2.79 -4.21 -10.54
C HIS A 11 2.21 -5.38 -11.36
N GLY A 12 0.88 -5.53 -11.33
CA GLY A 12 0.17 -6.60 -12.02
C GLY A 12 0.18 -7.96 -11.31
N GLU A 13 0.77 -8.06 -10.12
CA GLU A 13 0.66 -9.25 -9.29
C GLU A 13 -0.47 -9.08 -8.27
N ASP A 14 -1.35 -10.06 -8.21
CA ASP A 14 -2.32 -10.24 -7.15
C ASP A 14 -1.90 -11.41 -6.28
N GLY A 15 -2.15 -11.31 -5.00
CA GLY A 15 -1.83 -12.40 -4.10
C GLY A 15 -2.11 -12.06 -2.64
N PRO A 16 -2.12 -13.08 -1.79
CA PRO A 16 -2.30 -12.84 -0.36
C PRO A 16 -1.07 -12.16 0.22
N TYR A 17 -1.31 -11.23 1.12
CA TYR A 17 -0.25 -10.65 1.94
C TYR A 17 0.19 -11.64 3.02
N ARG A 18 1.48 -11.95 3.06
CA ARG A 18 2.02 -12.97 3.95
C ARG A 18 3.16 -12.45 4.81
N ALA A 19 3.14 -12.75 6.09
CA ALA A 19 4.23 -12.39 7.01
C ALA A 19 5.59 -12.97 6.57
N GLU A 20 5.59 -14.15 5.91
CA GLU A 20 6.80 -14.75 5.35
C GLU A 20 7.45 -13.87 4.28
N SER A 21 6.64 -13.26 3.39
CA SER A 21 7.12 -12.34 2.36
C SER A 21 7.74 -11.09 2.99
N VAL A 22 7.09 -10.52 4.00
CA VAL A 22 7.61 -9.38 4.75
C VAL A 22 8.96 -9.71 5.40
N ARG A 23 9.06 -10.88 6.06
CA ARG A 23 10.31 -11.34 6.68
C ARG A 23 11.43 -11.56 5.66
N ALA A 24 11.09 -12.08 4.47
CA ALA A 24 12.06 -12.27 3.40
C ALA A 24 12.63 -10.94 2.91
N TYR A 25 11.78 -9.91 2.74
CA TYR A 25 12.23 -8.54 2.41
C TYR A 25 13.15 -7.97 3.49
N ALA A 26 12.75 -8.06 4.75
CA ALA A 26 13.54 -7.55 5.86
C ALA A 26 14.91 -8.26 5.97
N GLY A 27 14.97 -9.57 5.76
CA GLY A 27 16.23 -10.33 5.71
C GLY A 27 17.13 -9.90 4.55
N ALA A 28 16.55 -9.68 3.37
CA ALA A 28 17.29 -9.22 2.20
C ALA A 28 17.80 -7.78 2.36
N ALA A 29 17.02 -6.91 3.00
CA ALA A 29 17.39 -5.54 3.33
C ALA A 29 18.54 -5.50 4.35
N ALA A 30 18.42 -6.26 5.43
CA ALA A 30 19.48 -6.39 6.46
C ALA A 30 20.79 -6.85 5.87
N ALA A 31 20.78 -7.86 4.99
CA ALA A 31 21.98 -8.35 4.30
C ALA A 31 22.66 -7.28 3.43
N ARG A 32 22.00 -6.19 3.14
CA ARG A 32 22.50 -5.02 2.38
C ARG A 32 22.79 -3.80 3.24
N GLY A 33 22.76 -3.94 4.56
CA GLY A 33 23.06 -2.87 5.50
C GLY A 33 21.92 -1.88 5.73
N VAL A 34 20.68 -2.26 5.38
CA VAL A 34 19.48 -1.51 5.78
C VAL A 34 19.22 -1.81 7.26
N GLU A 35 18.88 -0.79 8.02
CA GLU A 35 18.71 -0.86 9.48
C GLU A 35 17.25 -0.92 9.92
N GLU A 36 16.34 -0.44 9.07
CA GLU A 36 14.89 -0.48 9.29
C GLU A 36 14.17 -0.38 7.94
N ILE A 37 13.04 -1.07 7.79
CA ILE A 37 12.17 -0.97 6.60
C ILE A 37 10.75 -0.55 6.99
N CYS A 38 10.06 0.11 6.06
CA CYS A 38 8.62 0.31 6.11
C CYS A 38 7.97 -0.29 4.86
N ILE A 39 6.98 -1.13 5.04
CA ILE A 39 6.19 -1.65 3.93
C ILE A 39 5.09 -0.65 3.62
N THR A 40 4.98 -0.19 2.37
CA THR A 40 4.11 0.90 1.94
C THR A 40 3.34 0.52 0.68
N GLU A 41 2.46 -0.49 0.77
CA GLU A 41 1.60 -0.83 -0.35
C GLU A 41 0.72 0.34 -0.79
N HIS A 42 0.34 0.37 -2.06
CA HIS A 42 -0.56 1.39 -2.58
C HIS A 42 -1.98 1.23 -2.03
N LEU A 43 -2.57 2.32 -1.55
CA LEU A 43 -3.95 2.34 -1.07
C LEU A 43 -4.95 1.83 -2.12
N PHE A 44 -4.78 2.20 -3.39
CA PHE A 44 -5.69 1.81 -4.46
C PHE A 44 -5.80 0.29 -4.70
N ARG A 45 -4.83 -0.50 -4.22
CA ARG A 45 -4.87 -1.97 -4.34
C ARG A 45 -5.89 -2.64 -3.43
N PHE A 46 -6.48 -1.92 -2.50
CA PHE A 46 -7.38 -2.51 -1.52
C PHE A 46 -8.85 -2.30 -1.87
N ARG A 47 -9.65 -3.37 -1.72
CA ARG A 47 -11.12 -3.32 -1.88
C ARG A 47 -11.79 -2.24 -1.01
N ALA A 48 -11.19 -1.91 0.12
CA ALA A 48 -11.68 -0.83 0.98
C ALA A 48 -11.59 0.53 0.29
N ALA A 49 -10.50 0.79 -0.44
CA ALA A 49 -10.33 2.01 -1.23
C ALA A 49 -11.27 2.03 -2.44
N ASP A 50 -11.46 0.90 -3.14
CA ASP A 50 -12.40 0.82 -4.26
C ASP A 50 -13.83 1.19 -3.83
N ARG A 51 -14.31 0.59 -2.75
CA ARG A 51 -15.66 0.92 -2.23
C ARG A 51 -15.86 2.39 -1.87
N LEU A 52 -14.77 3.07 -1.49
CA LEU A 52 -14.82 4.47 -1.05
C LEU A 52 -14.60 5.44 -2.21
N LEU A 53 -13.61 5.16 -3.05
CA LEU A 53 -13.04 6.12 -4.00
C LEU A 53 -13.42 5.86 -5.45
N ALA A 54 -14.01 4.70 -5.82
CA ALA A 54 -14.39 4.42 -7.19
C ALA A 54 -15.16 5.57 -7.82
N GLY A 55 -14.83 5.91 -9.06
CA GLY A 55 -15.41 7.05 -9.77
C GLY A 55 -14.75 8.41 -9.48
N TRP A 56 -13.67 8.48 -8.68
CA TRP A 56 -12.94 9.74 -8.45
C TRP A 56 -12.45 10.38 -9.77
N TRP A 57 -12.27 9.57 -10.81
CA TRP A 57 -11.87 9.96 -12.17
C TRP A 57 -13.01 10.53 -13.04
N ASP A 58 -14.26 10.47 -12.60
CA ASP A 58 -15.42 10.81 -13.43
C ASP A 58 -15.49 12.29 -13.83
N ALA A 59 -14.82 13.15 -13.09
CA ALA A 59 -14.72 14.58 -13.39
C ALA A 59 -13.75 14.88 -14.58
N ASP A 60 -12.95 13.92 -15.03
CA ASP A 60 -12.05 14.12 -16.16
C ASP A 60 -12.83 14.25 -17.47
N PRO A 61 -12.52 15.24 -18.33
CA PRO A 61 -13.23 15.43 -19.60
C PRO A 61 -12.97 14.31 -20.63
N ASP A 62 -11.82 13.61 -20.56
CA ASP A 62 -11.46 12.55 -21.51
C ASP A 62 -12.12 11.21 -21.12
N GLY A 63 -13.15 10.82 -21.87
CA GLY A 63 -13.88 9.57 -21.65
C GLY A 63 -13.04 8.32 -21.85
N ARG A 64 -12.00 8.37 -22.69
CA ARG A 64 -11.07 7.26 -22.90
C ARG A 64 -10.21 7.06 -21.65
N LEU A 65 -9.66 8.13 -21.08
CA LEU A 65 -8.88 8.07 -19.85
C LEU A 65 -9.72 7.56 -18.70
N ARG A 66 -10.96 8.08 -18.53
CA ARG A 66 -11.87 7.55 -17.49
C ARG A 66 -12.07 6.05 -17.59
N SER A 67 -12.32 5.55 -18.81
CA SER A 67 -12.54 4.11 -19.01
C SER A 67 -11.28 3.28 -18.74
N GLN A 68 -10.11 3.78 -19.11
CA GLN A 68 -8.83 3.11 -18.84
C GLN A 68 -8.55 3.05 -17.33
N THR A 69 -8.75 4.17 -16.63
CA THR A 69 -8.54 4.24 -15.18
C THR A 69 -9.53 3.36 -14.42
N ALA A 70 -10.81 3.35 -14.82
CA ALA A 70 -11.81 2.46 -14.23
C ALA A 70 -11.43 0.98 -14.42
N ALA A 71 -10.97 0.59 -15.59
CA ALA A 71 -10.54 -0.78 -15.86
C ALA A 71 -9.31 -1.15 -15.03
N TYR A 72 -8.28 -0.30 -15.01
CA TYR A 72 -7.07 -0.49 -14.20
C TYR A 72 -7.40 -0.64 -12.71
N TRP A 73 -8.25 0.25 -12.19
CA TRP A 73 -8.67 0.22 -10.79
C TRP A 73 -9.39 -1.07 -10.44
N SER A 74 -10.38 -1.45 -11.25
CA SER A 74 -11.13 -2.70 -11.07
C SER A 74 -10.25 -3.95 -11.12
N GLU A 75 -9.21 -3.96 -11.95
CA GLU A 75 -8.26 -5.06 -12.06
C GLU A 75 -7.34 -5.17 -10.83
N HIS A 76 -6.94 -4.03 -10.24
CA HIS A 76 -5.91 -4.01 -9.20
C HIS A 76 -6.43 -3.85 -7.77
N ALA A 77 -7.68 -3.40 -7.57
CA ALA A 77 -8.26 -3.19 -6.23
C ALA A 77 -8.79 -4.49 -5.61
N THR A 78 -7.94 -5.52 -5.56
CA THR A 78 -8.30 -6.89 -5.15
C THR A 78 -7.86 -7.25 -3.74
N GLY A 79 -6.91 -6.48 -3.18
CA GLY A 79 -6.30 -6.73 -1.88
C GLY A 79 -7.25 -6.54 -0.70
N ASP A 80 -6.90 -7.18 0.41
CA ASP A 80 -7.56 -7.01 1.70
C ASP A 80 -6.66 -6.20 2.64
N LEU A 81 -7.16 -5.07 3.13
CA LEU A 81 -6.39 -4.16 3.98
C LEU A 81 -6.11 -4.77 5.36
N GLU A 82 -7.05 -5.54 5.90
CA GLU A 82 -6.86 -6.23 7.18
C GLU A 82 -5.79 -7.32 7.07
N GLU A 83 -5.83 -8.12 6.00
CA GLU A 83 -4.83 -9.14 5.72
C GLU A 83 -3.43 -8.51 5.57
N TYR A 84 -3.32 -7.40 4.85
CA TYR A 84 -2.07 -6.65 4.71
C TYR A 84 -1.51 -6.19 6.06
N CYS A 85 -2.33 -5.50 6.84
CA CYS A 85 -1.92 -5.01 8.16
C CYS A 85 -1.51 -6.16 9.09
N ALA A 86 -2.29 -7.25 9.12
CA ALA A 86 -1.98 -8.42 9.94
C ALA A 86 -0.66 -9.09 9.53
N ALA A 87 -0.37 -9.17 8.22
CA ALA A 87 0.88 -9.75 7.72
C ALA A 87 2.10 -8.93 8.15
N VAL A 88 2.04 -7.60 8.03
CA VAL A 88 3.15 -6.72 8.41
C VAL A 88 3.37 -6.70 9.92
N VAL A 89 2.29 -6.52 10.69
CA VAL A 89 2.36 -6.53 12.18
C VAL A 89 2.88 -7.87 12.69
N GLY A 90 2.36 -9.00 12.17
CA GLY A 90 2.80 -10.33 12.57
C GLY A 90 4.29 -10.59 12.24
N ALA A 91 4.82 -10.01 11.16
CA ALA A 91 6.24 -10.09 10.86
C ALA A 91 7.08 -9.23 11.80
N ALA A 92 6.60 -8.03 12.16
CA ALA A 92 7.26 -7.12 13.10
C ALA A 92 7.33 -7.71 14.53
N ASP A 93 6.21 -8.27 15.01
CA ASP A 93 6.13 -8.91 16.32
C ASP A 93 7.06 -10.12 16.46
N ALA A 94 7.16 -10.95 15.41
CA ALA A 94 8.11 -12.06 15.37
C ALA A 94 9.55 -11.56 15.49
N GLY A 95 9.89 -10.44 14.86
CA GLY A 95 11.20 -9.79 14.98
C GLY A 95 11.50 -9.35 16.41
N ALA A 96 10.54 -8.70 17.06
CA ALA A 96 10.66 -8.24 18.44
C ALA A 96 10.85 -9.39 19.44
N ASN A 97 10.30 -10.58 19.14
CA ASN A 97 10.42 -11.78 19.98
C ASN A 97 11.67 -12.63 19.68
N GLY A 98 12.51 -12.22 18.75
CA GLY A 98 13.75 -12.93 18.37
C GLY A 98 13.56 -14.07 17.35
N ASP A 99 12.35 -14.31 16.88
CA ASP A 99 11.99 -15.36 15.92
C ASP A 99 11.85 -14.80 14.49
N GLY A 100 12.21 -13.53 14.28
CA GLY A 100 12.00 -12.80 13.06
C GLY A 100 13.28 -12.21 12.45
N PRO A 101 13.14 -11.33 11.46
CA PRO A 101 14.27 -10.68 10.81
C PRO A 101 15.01 -9.75 11.77
N PRO A 102 16.32 -9.50 11.50
CA PRO A 102 17.19 -8.80 12.43
C PRO A 102 17.03 -7.27 12.45
N ILE A 103 16.07 -6.74 11.72
CA ILE A 103 15.80 -5.29 11.63
C ILE A 103 14.32 -4.97 11.90
N PRO A 104 14.02 -3.80 12.47
CA PRO A 104 12.65 -3.34 12.66
C PRO A 104 11.87 -3.25 11.35
N ILE A 105 10.58 -3.58 11.43
CA ILE A 105 9.63 -3.46 10.33
C ILE A 105 8.53 -2.50 10.78
N ARG A 106 8.22 -1.51 9.92
CA ARG A 106 7.13 -0.56 10.12
C ARG A 106 5.97 -0.88 9.19
N LEU A 107 4.76 -0.67 9.68
CA LEU A 107 3.55 -0.72 8.90
C LEU A 107 3.29 0.66 8.29
N GLY A 108 3.34 0.76 6.98
CA GLY A 108 3.03 1.99 6.25
C GLY A 108 1.98 1.77 5.18
N LEU A 109 1.67 2.84 4.48
CA LEU A 109 0.80 2.82 3.31
C LEU A 109 1.19 3.96 2.37
N GLU A 110 1.22 3.70 1.07
CA GLU A 110 1.34 4.75 0.06
C GLU A 110 -0.04 5.22 -0.37
N VAL A 111 -0.28 6.51 -0.18
CA VAL A 111 -1.59 7.14 -0.36
C VAL A 111 -1.51 8.18 -1.45
N ASP A 112 -2.19 7.93 -2.57
CA ASP A 112 -2.32 8.89 -3.65
C ASP A 112 -3.17 10.09 -3.24
N TYR A 113 -2.87 11.23 -3.87
CA TYR A 113 -3.70 12.40 -3.76
C TYR A 113 -4.96 12.26 -4.63
N TYR A 114 -6.13 12.21 -3.99
CA TYR A 114 -7.45 12.18 -4.62
C TYR A 114 -8.15 13.53 -4.42
N PRO A 115 -8.23 14.40 -5.46
CA PRO A 115 -8.80 15.73 -5.33
C PRO A 115 -10.23 15.71 -4.75
N GLY A 116 -10.44 16.44 -3.66
CA GLY A 116 -11.74 16.53 -3.00
C GLY A 116 -12.15 15.32 -2.16
N ARG A 117 -11.36 14.22 -2.15
CA ARG A 117 -11.72 12.98 -1.46
C ARG A 117 -10.77 12.65 -0.27
N MET A 118 -9.78 13.50 0.01
CA MET A 118 -8.78 13.22 1.06
C MET A 118 -9.38 13.13 2.47
N GLY A 119 -10.52 13.77 2.73
CA GLY A 119 -11.25 13.60 4.00
C GLY A 119 -11.76 12.18 4.20
N GLU A 120 -12.35 11.59 3.16
CA GLU A 120 -12.81 10.19 3.16
C GLU A 120 -11.64 9.21 3.32
N VAL A 121 -10.50 9.50 2.69
CA VAL A 121 -9.26 8.72 2.86
C VAL A 121 -8.78 8.78 4.31
N ALA A 122 -8.76 9.97 4.91
CA ALA A 122 -8.36 10.13 6.31
C ALA A 122 -9.27 9.35 7.26
N ASP A 123 -10.59 9.40 7.03
CA ASP A 123 -11.57 8.66 7.83
C ASP A 123 -11.39 7.14 7.69
N LEU A 124 -11.13 6.64 6.47
CA LEU A 124 -10.83 5.23 6.22
C LEU A 124 -9.60 4.77 6.99
N LEU A 125 -8.56 5.60 7.01
CA LEU A 125 -7.26 5.21 7.59
C LEU A 125 -7.18 5.44 9.11
N ALA A 126 -8.04 6.27 9.70
CA ALA A 126 -8.02 6.61 11.12
C ALA A 126 -8.16 5.41 12.07
N GLY A 127 -8.76 4.30 11.60
CA GLY A 127 -8.94 3.07 12.39
C GLY A 127 -7.76 2.09 12.31
N TRP A 128 -6.69 2.40 11.56
CA TRP A 128 -5.59 1.48 11.29
C TRP A 128 -4.30 1.92 11.96
N PRO A 129 -3.46 0.99 12.44
CA PRO A 129 -2.25 1.31 13.23
C PRO A 129 -1.04 1.61 12.33
N PHE A 130 -1.18 2.45 11.32
CA PHE A 130 -0.06 2.82 10.46
C PHE A 130 0.99 3.64 11.21
N ASP A 131 2.26 3.23 11.11
CA ASP A 131 3.42 3.99 11.59
C ASP A 131 3.74 5.16 10.63
N LEU A 132 3.48 4.98 9.33
CA LEU A 132 3.82 5.93 8.27
C LEU A 132 2.76 5.94 7.15
N LEU A 133 2.39 7.12 6.69
CA LEU A 133 1.67 7.32 5.44
C LEU A 133 2.57 8.07 4.46
N LEU A 134 2.90 7.44 3.34
CA LEU A 134 3.67 8.03 2.26
C LEU A 134 2.72 8.67 1.24
N GLY A 135 2.79 9.98 1.07
CA GLY A 135 1.98 10.68 0.09
C GLY A 135 2.56 10.56 -1.32
N SER A 136 1.71 10.26 -2.30
CA SER A 136 2.09 10.15 -3.72
C SER A 136 1.11 10.86 -4.65
N VAL A 137 1.54 11.05 -5.89
CA VAL A 137 0.70 11.55 -6.99
C VAL A 137 0.99 10.67 -8.20
N HIS A 138 0.18 9.63 -8.42
CA HIS A 138 0.27 8.79 -9.62
C HIS A 138 -0.79 9.14 -10.67
N TRP A 139 -1.67 10.10 -10.36
CA TRP A 139 -2.80 10.44 -11.20
C TRP A 139 -2.92 11.96 -11.39
N LEU A 140 -3.07 12.40 -12.63
CA LEU A 140 -3.43 13.77 -12.99
C LEU A 140 -4.77 13.74 -13.75
N GLY A 141 -5.87 14.07 -13.06
CA GLY A 141 -7.20 13.71 -13.54
C GLY A 141 -7.29 12.18 -13.68
N ALA A 142 -7.89 11.68 -14.75
CA ALA A 142 -7.94 10.24 -15.03
C ALA A 142 -6.67 9.69 -15.70
N TRP A 143 -5.63 10.48 -15.92
CA TRP A 143 -4.37 10.03 -16.49
C TRP A 143 -3.44 9.53 -15.38
N GLY A 144 -3.04 8.26 -15.46
CA GLY A 144 -2.07 7.62 -14.57
C GLY A 144 -0.70 7.45 -15.26
N PHE A 145 0.39 7.44 -14.48
CA PHE A 145 1.77 7.27 -14.94
C PHE A 145 2.58 6.34 -14.04
#